data_4d4bbc627e48fc6b2506a5c33c9366bc
#
_entry.id   4d4bbc627e48fc6b2506a5c33c9366bc
#
_cell.length_a   1.000
_cell.length_b   1.000
_cell.length_c   1.000
_cell.angle_alpha   90.00
_cell.angle_beta   90.00
_cell.angle_gamma   90.00
#
_symmetry.space_group_name_H-M   'P 1'
#
loop_
_entity.id
_entity.type
_entity.pdbx_description
1 polymer ?
#
loop_
_entity_poly.entity_id
_entity_poly.type
_entity_poly.pdbx_seq_one_letter_code
_entity_poly.pdbx_strand_id
1 'polypeptide(L)'
;MKNNFAKWKPYIFLAILLLSLIPLIWLGRYNYPTGDDYYYGAETHLVWQQTGSIIQTLDAACAGVADSYQIWQGTYSALFLMYLAPNVFSNTAYHLVTFVILLLLCGGIFYLLCPLFRRFLPGTCGEWITVSSILSFLCIQTVEFQCDSFYWYNGSMYYTGFFAVTLFFLGTLFRYLDNGKRILLLPLLLFAVFLGGGNYVSLLPCMLLSVTITLLLLLQKNKKAYICGITSVVLLLSFAVSAIAPGNHVRQSGMWKIPAWKAIAKCLLQGIRYTFAWTGLWWVLAALLLLPVFLRILQKKNGAFFSHPILFTGYAYGLFCSMSCPLFYTMNSTGPGRAVA
;
A
#
# COMPACT_ATOMS: atom_id res chain seq x y z
N MET A 1 -22.16 4.81 34.92
CA MET A 1 -21.74 3.67 34.08
C MET A 1 -21.43 4.06 32.64
N LYS A 2 -22.15 4.98 31.97
CA LYS A 2 -21.91 5.38 30.57
C LYS A 2 -20.48 5.95 30.27
N ASN A 3 -19.83 6.60 31.22
CA ASN A 3 -18.52 7.22 31.05
C ASN A 3 -17.33 6.24 31.02
N ASN A 4 -17.45 5.09 31.66
CA ASN A 4 -16.33 4.15 31.77
C ASN A 4 -16.16 3.33 30.48
N PHE A 5 -17.24 2.87 29.84
CA PHE A 5 -17.16 2.11 28.59
C PHE A 5 -16.51 2.91 27.45
N ALA A 6 -16.86 4.19 27.32
CA ALA A 6 -16.27 5.06 26.32
C ALA A 6 -14.73 5.19 26.47
N LYS A 7 -14.25 5.15 27.72
CA LYS A 7 -12.82 5.23 28.03
C LYS A 7 -12.06 3.95 27.66
N TRP A 8 -12.69 2.77 27.83
CA TRP A 8 -12.06 1.48 27.56
C TRP A 8 -12.23 1.00 26.11
N LYS A 9 -13.19 1.55 25.37
CA LYS A 9 -13.49 1.17 23.99
C LYS A 9 -12.24 1.08 23.07
N PRO A 10 -11.32 2.04 23.03
CA PRO A 10 -10.13 1.97 22.16
C PRO A 10 -9.22 0.78 22.48
N TYR A 11 -9.04 0.51 23.77
CA TYR A 11 -8.18 -0.57 24.23
C TYR A 11 -8.79 -1.95 23.95
N ILE A 12 -10.12 -2.07 24.02
CA ILE A 12 -10.83 -3.30 23.66
C ILE A 12 -10.61 -3.63 22.17
N PHE A 13 -10.81 -2.67 21.27
CA PHE A 13 -10.60 -2.93 19.83
C PHE A 13 -9.13 -3.18 19.48
N LEU A 14 -8.21 -2.50 20.16
CA LEU A 14 -6.77 -2.78 19.99
C LEU A 14 -6.43 -4.19 20.51
N ALA A 15 -6.97 -4.61 21.64
CA ALA A 15 -6.76 -5.95 22.16
C ALA A 15 -7.34 -7.03 21.22
N ILE A 16 -8.55 -6.82 20.67
CA ILE A 16 -9.15 -7.72 19.67
C ILE A 16 -8.24 -7.85 18.46
N LEU A 17 -7.73 -6.72 17.92
CA LEU A 17 -6.79 -6.76 16.82
C LEU A 17 -5.55 -7.58 17.18
N LEU A 18 -4.88 -7.26 18.30
CA LEU A 18 -3.63 -7.93 18.69
C LEU A 18 -3.85 -9.43 18.91
N LEU A 19 -4.95 -9.83 19.57
CA LEU A 19 -5.30 -11.23 19.76
C LEU A 19 -5.55 -11.95 18.43
N SER A 20 -6.18 -11.27 17.46
CA SER A 20 -6.45 -11.84 16.14
C SER A 20 -5.19 -12.05 15.30
N LEU A 21 -4.09 -11.34 15.58
CA LEU A 21 -2.81 -11.52 14.89
C LEU A 21 -2.02 -12.72 15.41
N ILE A 22 -2.25 -13.17 16.65
CA ILE A 22 -1.48 -14.26 17.27
C ILE A 22 -1.51 -15.53 16.43
N PRO A 23 -2.68 -16.08 15.99
CA PRO A 23 -2.68 -17.29 15.18
C PRO A 23 -1.99 -17.13 13.82
N LEU A 24 -2.09 -15.95 13.19
CA LEU A 24 -1.43 -15.70 11.92
C LEU A 24 0.10 -15.70 12.08
N ILE A 25 0.61 -15.01 13.10
CA ILE A 25 2.05 -14.96 13.41
C ILE A 25 2.55 -16.36 13.82
N TRP A 26 1.73 -17.09 14.60
CA TRP A 26 2.07 -18.45 14.98
C TRP A 26 2.22 -19.39 13.78
N LEU A 27 1.30 -19.32 12.81
CA LEU A 27 1.38 -20.07 11.56
C LEU A 27 2.61 -19.69 10.72
N GLY A 28 3.06 -18.43 10.79
CA GLY A 28 4.26 -17.95 10.11
C GLY A 28 5.53 -18.75 10.43
N ARG A 29 5.59 -19.42 11.58
CA ARG A 29 6.72 -20.30 11.94
C ARG A 29 6.87 -21.55 11.05
N TYR A 30 5.81 -21.90 10.32
CA TYR A 30 5.80 -23.01 9.37
C TYR A 30 5.95 -22.53 7.92
N ASN A 31 6.28 -21.24 7.74
CA ASN A 31 6.38 -20.62 6.44
C ASN A 31 7.73 -20.97 5.78
N TYR A 32 7.70 -21.36 4.52
CA TYR A 32 8.88 -21.70 3.74
C TYR A 32 8.86 -21.03 2.36
N PRO A 33 10.03 -20.76 1.76
CA PRO A 33 10.14 -20.24 0.41
C PRO A 33 9.41 -21.13 -0.60
N THR A 34 8.79 -20.52 -1.61
CA THR A 34 8.09 -21.25 -2.67
C THR A 34 8.15 -20.51 -4.00
N GLY A 35 8.14 -21.27 -5.10
CA GLY A 35 8.04 -20.72 -6.45
C GLY A 35 9.08 -19.65 -6.74
N ASP A 36 8.61 -18.43 -6.97
CA ASP A 36 9.43 -17.28 -7.37
C ASP A 36 10.48 -16.89 -6.32
N ASP A 37 10.30 -17.22 -5.03
CA ASP A 37 11.31 -16.94 -3.99
C ASP A 37 12.64 -17.64 -4.28
N TYR A 38 12.57 -18.88 -4.79
CA TYR A 38 13.76 -19.60 -5.22
C TYR A 38 14.34 -19.05 -6.52
N TYR A 39 13.48 -18.69 -7.46
CA TYR A 39 13.92 -18.15 -8.75
C TYR A 39 14.73 -16.87 -8.59
N TYR A 40 14.16 -15.87 -7.88
CA TYR A 40 14.84 -14.60 -7.66
C TYR A 40 16.01 -14.71 -6.68
N GLY A 41 15.88 -15.53 -5.64
CA GLY A 41 16.89 -15.68 -4.60
C GLY A 41 18.07 -16.57 -4.97
N ALA A 42 18.05 -17.33 -6.09
CA ALA A 42 19.04 -18.37 -6.38
C ALA A 42 20.48 -17.84 -6.46
N GLU A 43 20.72 -16.83 -7.30
CA GLU A 43 22.07 -16.27 -7.52
C GLU A 43 22.60 -15.55 -6.28
N THR A 44 21.79 -14.71 -5.68
CA THR A 44 22.16 -13.99 -4.45
C THR A 44 22.43 -14.94 -3.27
N HIS A 45 21.69 -16.04 -3.19
CA HIS A 45 21.95 -17.10 -2.21
C HIS A 45 23.28 -17.79 -2.42
N LEU A 46 23.64 -18.13 -3.67
CA LEU A 46 24.94 -18.71 -4.00
C LEU A 46 26.08 -17.76 -3.63
N VAL A 47 25.98 -16.48 -3.96
CA VAL A 47 26.97 -15.47 -3.58
C VAL A 47 27.08 -15.35 -2.07
N TRP A 48 25.96 -15.35 -1.35
CA TRP A 48 25.96 -15.33 0.12
C TRP A 48 26.64 -16.57 0.71
N GLN A 49 26.34 -17.76 0.21
CA GLN A 49 26.94 -19.00 0.67
C GLN A 49 28.47 -19.08 0.42
N GLN A 50 28.92 -18.58 -0.73
CA GLN A 50 30.32 -18.63 -1.12
C GLN A 50 31.17 -17.58 -0.40
N THR A 51 30.62 -16.42 -0.11
CA THR A 51 31.41 -15.26 0.34
C THR A 51 31.10 -14.81 1.77
N GLY A 52 29.87 -15.05 2.26
CA GLY A 52 29.38 -14.48 3.52
C GLY A 52 29.33 -12.95 3.52
N SER A 53 29.50 -12.32 2.35
CA SER A 53 29.62 -10.87 2.21
C SER A 53 28.29 -10.23 1.84
N ILE A 54 27.74 -9.40 2.73
CA ILE A 54 26.53 -8.61 2.46
C ILE A 54 26.73 -7.70 1.24
N ILE A 55 27.91 -7.09 1.08
CA ILE A 55 28.20 -6.18 -0.02
C ILE A 55 28.11 -6.91 -1.36
N GLN A 56 28.77 -8.08 -1.48
CA GLN A 56 28.73 -8.86 -2.72
C GLN A 56 27.31 -9.40 -3.02
N THR A 57 26.55 -9.76 -1.98
CA THR A 57 25.15 -10.16 -2.14
C THR A 57 24.27 -9.00 -2.63
N LEU A 58 24.51 -7.79 -2.12
CA LEU A 58 23.82 -6.58 -2.61
C LEU A 58 24.20 -6.26 -4.07
N ASP A 59 25.48 -6.40 -4.44
CA ASP A 59 25.94 -6.21 -5.82
C ASP A 59 25.28 -7.22 -6.77
N ALA A 60 25.21 -8.49 -6.38
CA ALA A 60 24.50 -9.53 -7.14
C ALA A 60 22.99 -9.20 -7.27
N ALA A 61 22.35 -8.71 -6.22
CA ALA A 61 20.95 -8.27 -6.29
C ALA A 61 20.79 -7.09 -7.26
N CYS A 62 21.69 -6.12 -7.24
CA CYS A 62 21.68 -4.99 -8.18
C CYS A 62 21.87 -5.46 -9.62
N ALA A 63 22.77 -6.40 -9.88
CA ALA A 63 22.96 -7.00 -11.20
C ALA A 63 21.69 -7.72 -11.68
N GLY A 64 21.07 -8.55 -10.82
CA GLY A 64 19.81 -9.21 -11.14
C GLY A 64 18.66 -8.23 -11.44
N VAL A 65 18.59 -7.10 -10.71
CA VAL A 65 17.63 -6.02 -11.03
C VAL A 65 17.91 -5.42 -12.39
N ALA A 66 19.18 -5.14 -12.74
CA ALA A 66 19.56 -4.57 -14.04
C ALA A 66 19.18 -5.51 -15.18
N ASP A 67 19.46 -6.80 -15.05
CA ASP A 67 19.09 -7.82 -16.03
C ASP A 67 17.56 -7.93 -16.18
N SER A 68 16.84 -8.05 -15.08
CA SER A 68 15.37 -8.09 -15.10
C SER A 68 14.75 -6.82 -15.71
N TYR A 69 15.35 -5.66 -15.50
CA TYR A 69 14.91 -4.41 -16.11
C TYR A 69 14.95 -4.45 -17.63
N GLN A 70 15.94 -5.15 -18.21
CA GLN A 70 16.08 -5.30 -19.65
C GLN A 70 15.17 -6.39 -20.24
N ILE A 71 14.98 -7.51 -19.54
CA ILE A 71 14.37 -8.71 -20.14
C ILE A 71 13.01 -9.10 -19.57
N TRP A 72 12.58 -8.53 -18.40
CA TRP A 72 11.38 -9.02 -17.72
C TRP A 72 10.42 -7.94 -17.25
N GLN A 73 10.84 -7.03 -16.35
CA GLN A 73 9.96 -5.99 -15.80
C GLN A 73 10.76 -4.83 -15.17
N GLY A 74 10.16 -3.63 -15.18
CA GLY A 74 10.80 -2.42 -14.69
C GLY A 74 10.60 -2.09 -13.21
N THR A 75 9.96 -2.94 -12.42
CA THR A 75 9.66 -2.69 -11.00
C THR A 75 10.90 -2.88 -10.11
N TYR A 76 11.88 -2.00 -10.28
CA TYR A 76 13.24 -2.13 -9.74
C TYR A 76 13.29 -2.28 -8.20
N SER A 77 12.47 -1.55 -7.45
CA SER A 77 12.45 -1.67 -5.97
C SER A 77 11.85 -2.98 -5.53
N ALA A 78 10.81 -3.46 -6.21
CA ALA A 78 10.21 -4.74 -5.91
C ALA A 78 11.17 -5.90 -6.24
N LEU A 79 11.80 -5.85 -7.42
CA LEU A 79 12.82 -6.81 -7.81
C LEU A 79 13.98 -6.86 -6.83
N PHE A 80 14.49 -5.69 -6.41
CA PHE A 80 15.58 -5.63 -5.42
C PHE A 80 15.23 -6.38 -4.13
N LEU A 81 14.00 -6.21 -3.63
CA LEU A 81 13.54 -6.96 -2.47
C LEU A 81 13.36 -8.45 -2.75
N MET A 82 12.91 -8.83 -3.96
CA MET A 82 12.76 -10.23 -4.35
C MET A 82 14.12 -10.94 -4.43
N TYR A 83 15.14 -10.25 -4.99
CA TYR A 83 16.53 -10.78 -5.02
C TYR A 83 17.18 -10.86 -3.64
N LEU A 84 16.67 -10.14 -2.64
CA LEU A 84 17.11 -10.15 -1.25
C LEU A 84 16.07 -10.78 -0.30
N ALA A 85 15.27 -11.72 -0.81
CA ALA A 85 14.31 -12.43 0.01
C ALA A 85 14.97 -13.10 1.22
N PRO A 86 14.28 -13.26 2.37
CA PRO A 86 14.88 -13.76 3.61
C PRO A 86 15.58 -15.10 3.46
N ASN A 87 15.12 -15.99 2.57
CA ASN A 87 15.72 -17.28 2.28
C ASN A 87 17.11 -17.20 1.63
N VAL A 88 17.48 -16.06 1.06
CA VAL A 88 18.85 -15.80 0.58
C VAL A 88 19.84 -15.96 1.73
N PHE A 89 19.49 -15.48 2.91
CA PHE A 89 20.34 -15.49 4.09
C PHE A 89 20.09 -16.69 5.00
N SER A 90 18.83 -17.07 5.22
CA SER A 90 18.45 -18.18 6.08
C SER A 90 16.99 -18.59 5.87
N ASN A 91 16.73 -19.89 5.78
CA ASN A 91 15.36 -20.41 5.77
C ASN A 91 14.58 -20.06 7.06
N THR A 92 15.28 -19.99 8.21
CA THR A 92 14.67 -19.58 9.48
C THR A 92 14.20 -18.11 9.45
N ALA A 93 14.93 -17.23 8.75
CA ALA A 93 14.52 -15.83 8.59
C ALA A 93 13.20 -15.70 7.82
N TYR A 94 12.87 -16.66 6.97
CA TYR A 94 11.60 -16.68 6.24
C TYR A 94 10.37 -16.79 7.16
N HIS A 95 10.50 -17.41 8.34
CA HIS A 95 9.45 -17.49 9.35
C HIS A 95 9.00 -16.10 9.88
N LEU A 96 9.84 -15.07 9.72
CA LEU A 96 9.51 -13.70 10.14
C LEU A 96 8.67 -12.92 9.12
N VAL A 97 8.50 -13.43 7.90
CA VAL A 97 7.78 -12.73 6.80
C VAL A 97 6.40 -12.25 7.26
N THR A 98 5.59 -13.17 7.76
CA THR A 98 4.22 -12.84 8.21
C THR A 98 4.21 -11.77 9.30
N PHE A 99 5.09 -11.88 10.30
CA PHE A 99 5.19 -10.89 11.37
C PHE A 99 5.55 -9.50 10.83
N VAL A 100 6.56 -9.42 9.95
CA VAL A 100 7.02 -8.16 9.37
C VAL A 100 5.94 -7.51 8.50
N ILE A 101 5.28 -8.29 7.64
CA ILE A 101 4.21 -7.79 6.76
C ILE A 101 3.02 -7.27 7.56
N LEU A 102 2.56 -8.02 8.58
CA LEU A 102 1.46 -7.57 9.45
C LEU A 102 1.84 -6.34 10.25
N LEU A 103 3.08 -6.25 10.74
CA LEU A 103 3.59 -5.06 11.44
C LEU A 103 3.62 -3.83 10.51
N LEU A 104 4.10 -3.99 9.27
CA LEU A 104 4.12 -2.92 8.28
C LEU A 104 2.69 -2.45 7.94
N LEU A 105 1.77 -3.37 7.68
CA LEU A 105 0.39 -3.03 7.33
C LEU A 105 -0.33 -2.32 8.48
N CYS A 106 -0.33 -2.89 9.69
CA CYS A 106 -0.92 -2.25 10.87
C CYS A 106 -0.25 -0.91 11.16
N GLY A 107 1.08 -0.88 11.16
CA GLY A 107 1.86 0.34 11.37
C GLY A 107 1.52 1.43 10.37
N GLY A 108 1.41 1.09 9.09
CA GLY A 108 1.02 2.01 8.02
C GLY A 108 -0.38 2.59 8.22
N ILE A 109 -1.39 1.75 8.55
CA ILE A 109 -2.76 2.19 8.83
C ILE A 109 -2.80 3.15 10.03
N PHE A 110 -2.20 2.78 11.15
CA PHE A 110 -2.13 3.66 12.34
C PHE A 110 -1.33 4.94 12.05
N TYR A 111 -0.23 4.84 11.31
CA TYR A 111 0.59 5.98 10.95
C TYR A 111 -0.13 6.98 10.05
N LEU A 112 -0.91 6.52 9.06
CA LEU A 112 -1.70 7.38 8.18
C LEU A 112 -2.87 8.01 8.92
N LEU A 113 -3.65 7.24 9.69
CA LEU A 113 -4.88 7.72 10.32
C LEU A 113 -4.62 8.74 11.44
N CYS A 114 -3.47 8.66 12.12
CA CYS A 114 -3.12 9.60 13.18
C CYS A 114 -3.20 11.09 12.76
N PRO A 115 -2.49 11.57 11.72
CA PRO A 115 -2.59 12.96 11.29
C PRO A 115 -3.97 13.30 10.70
N LEU A 116 -4.65 12.33 10.05
CA LEU A 116 -5.99 12.53 9.53
C LEU A 116 -6.98 12.84 10.66
N PHE A 117 -7.01 12.05 11.73
CA PHE A 117 -7.89 12.30 12.87
C PHE A 117 -7.50 13.52 13.70
N ARG A 118 -6.21 13.85 13.75
CA ARG A 118 -5.72 15.01 14.50
C ARG A 118 -6.06 16.33 13.82
N ARG A 119 -5.95 16.40 12.49
CA ARG A 119 -6.00 17.66 11.75
C ARG A 119 -7.19 17.77 10.81
N PHE A 120 -7.44 16.74 10.02
CA PHE A 120 -8.41 16.80 8.91
C PHE A 120 -9.78 16.25 9.30
N LEU A 121 -9.80 15.26 10.17
CA LEU A 121 -11.02 14.66 10.73
C LEU A 121 -10.98 14.86 12.26
N PRO A 122 -11.45 16.00 12.81
CA PRO A 122 -11.26 16.35 14.21
C PRO A 122 -11.87 15.32 15.15
N GLY A 123 -11.06 14.36 15.54
CA GLY A 123 -11.41 13.25 16.42
C GLY A 123 -10.49 13.20 17.64
N THR A 124 -10.86 12.37 18.61
CA THR A 124 -10.06 12.08 19.78
C THR A 124 -9.02 10.99 19.50
N CYS A 125 -8.00 10.89 20.35
CA CYS A 125 -7.01 9.81 20.27
C CYS A 125 -7.69 8.42 20.39
N GLY A 126 -8.71 8.28 21.25
CA GLY A 126 -9.46 7.03 21.38
C GLY A 126 -10.22 6.65 20.10
N GLU A 127 -10.77 7.62 19.38
CA GLU A 127 -11.43 7.36 18.09
C GLU A 127 -10.44 6.95 17.01
N TRP A 128 -9.29 7.61 16.94
CA TRP A 128 -8.21 7.21 16.04
C TRP A 128 -7.78 5.75 16.28
N ILE A 129 -7.48 5.37 17.54
CA ILE A 129 -7.11 4.00 17.89
C ILE A 129 -8.22 3.02 17.51
N THR A 130 -9.48 3.33 17.82
CA THR A 130 -10.63 2.47 17.51
C THR A 130 -10.76 2.24 16.01
N VAL A 131 -10.74 3.31 15.21
CA VAL A 131 -10.90 3.21 13.74
C VAL A 131 -9.71 2.46 13.14
N SER A 132 -8.48 2.79 13.56
CA SER A 132 -7.28 2.10 13.07
C SER A 132 -7.31 0.61 13.40
N SER A 133 -7.73 0.24 14.62
CA SER A 133 -7.83 -1.17 15.01
C SER A 133 -8.87 -1.93 14.20
N ILE A 134 -10.06 -1.34 13.99
CA ILE A 134 -11.13 -1.97 13.22
C ILE A 134 -10.72 -2.11 11.74
N LEU A 135 -10.14 -1.08 11.13
CA LEU A 135 -9.70 -1.15 9.74
C LEU A 135 -8.56 -2.16 9.57
N SER A 136 -7.57 -2.18 10.47
CA SER A 136 -6.51 -3.19 10.43
C SER A 136 -7.07 -4.60 10.56
N PHE A 137 -8.01 -4.81 11.50
CA PHE A 137 -8.67 -6.11 11.68
C PHE A 137 -9.38 -6.54 10.39
N LEU A 138 -10.17 -5.67 9.78
CA LEU A 138 -10.89 -5.98 8.54
C LEU A 138 -9.92 -6.25 7.39
N CYS A 139 -8.93 -5.38 7.15
CA CYS A 139 -7.95 -5.56 6.09
C CYS A 139 -7.16 -6.88 6.20
N ILE A 140 -7.04 -7.45 7.40
CA ILE A 140 -6.29 -8.69 7.63
C ILE A 140 -7.22 -9.90 7.60
N GLN A 141 -8.36 -9.83 8.31
CA GLN A 141 -9.21 -10.99 8.52
C GLN A 141 -10.19 -11.27 7.37
N THR A 142 -10.46 -10.28 6.51
CA THR A 142 -11.37 -10.46 5.37
C THR A 142 -10.66 -10.63 4.02
N VAL A 143 -9.31 -10.64 4.01
CA VAL A 143 -8.57 -10.86 2.77
C VAL A 143 -8.79 -12.29 2.26
N GLU A 144 -9.09 -12.44 0.98
CA GLU A 144 -9.48 -13.71 0.37
C GLU A 144 -8.28 -14.66 0.22
N PHE A 145 -7.11 -14.13 -0.17
CA PHE A 145 -5.89 -14.91 -0.42
C PHE A 145 -4.83 -14.64 0.66
N GLN A 146 -5.06 -15.14 1.87
CA GLN A 146 -4.17 -14.90 3.02
C GLN A 146 -2.75 -15.44 2.80
N CYS A 147 -2.60 -16.57 2.10
CA CYS A 147 -1.30 -17.13 1.79
C CYS A 147 -0.43 -16.16 1.00
N ASP A 148 -0.96 -15.65 -0.11
CA ASP A 148 -0.27 -14.71 -0.99
C ASP A 148 -0.09 -13.33 -0.35
N SER A 149 -0.97 -12.95 0.57
CA SER A 149 -0.97 -11.63 1.20
C SER A 149 -0.05 -11.52 2.40
N PHE A 150 0.22 -12.63 3.13
CA PHE A 150 0.94 -12.57 4.41
C PHE A 150 2.05 -13.61 4.57
N TYR A 151 2.04 -14.72 3.82
CA TYR A 151 2.95 -15.83 4.04
C TYR A 151 3.99 -15.99 2.92
N TRP A 152 3.57 -16.00 1.67
CA TRP A 152 4.49 -16.07 0.54
C TRP A 152 5.21 -14.73 0.34
N TYR A 153 6.54 -14.70 0.53
CA TYR A 153 7.32 -13.46 0.59
C TYR A 153 7.13 -12.57 -0.65
N ASN A 154 7.37 -13.12 -1.84
CA ASN A 154 7.29 -12.33 -3.06
C ASN A 154 5.88 -11.77 -3.29
N GLY A 155 4.83 -12.52 -3.00
CA GLY A 155 3.45 -12.05 -3.06
C GLY A 155 3.16 -11.01 -1.98
N SER A 156 3.43 -11.32 -0.73
CA SER A 156 3.10 -10.46 0.41
C SER A 156 3.89 -9.14 0.38
N MET A 157 5.18 -9.19 0.03
CA MET A 157 5.98 -7.97 -0.07
C MET A 157 5.57 -7.11 -1.26
N TYR A 158 5.32 -7.74 -2.42
CA TYR A 158 4.95 -7.03 -3.64
C TYR A 158 3.57 -6.33 -3.54
N TYR A 159 2.58 -6.97 -2.93
CA TYR A 159 1.23 -6.39 -2.78
C TYR A 159 1.06 -5.70 -1.43
N THR A 160 1.02 -6.44 -0.34
CA THR A 160 0.75 -5.91 1.01
C THR A 160 1.85 -5.00 1.51
N GLY A 161 3.12 -5.35 1.28
CA GLY A 161 4.28 -4.56 1.69
C GLY A 161 4.31 -3.19 0.98
N PHE A 162 4.18 -3.16 -0.36
CA PHE A 162 4.12 -1.89 -1.09
C PHE A 162 2.88 -1.06 -0.76
N PHE A 163 1.73 -1.70 -0.50
CA PHE A 163 0.57 -0.99 0.01
C PHE A 163 0.85 -0.35 1.38
N ALA A 164 1.47 -1.08 2.30
CA ALA A 164 1.88 -0.53 3.60
C ALA A 164 2.84 0.66 3.46
N VAL A 165 3.84 0.57 2.56
CA VAL A 165 4.74 1.71 2.27
C VAL A 165 3.98 2.91 1.71
N THR A 166 2.96 2.68 0.87
CA THR A 166 2.06 3.74 0.39
C THR A 166 1.35 4.45 1.55
N LEU A 167 0.90 3.71 2.56
CA LEU A 167 0.29 4.29 3.76
C LEU A 167 1.30 5.13 4.57
N PHE A 168 2.56 4.69 4.69
CA PHE A 168 3.62 5.48 5.31
C PHE A 168 3.95 6.74 4.51
N PHE A 169 4.03 6.66 3.20
CA PHE A 169 4.22 7.83 2.34
C PHE A 169 3.11 8.86 2.55
N LEU A 170 1.85 8.44 2.42
CA LEU A 170 0.69 9.31 2.62
C LEU A 170 0.63 9.87 4.05
N GLY A 171 0.89 9.05 5.06
CA GLY A 171 0.95 9.49 6.44
C GLY A 171 2.05 10.55 6.68
N THR A 172 3.19 10.43 6.01
CA THR A 172 4.28 11.42 6.05
C THR A 172 3.86 12.71 5.32
N LEU A 173 3.20 12.59 4.17
CA LEU A 173 2.66 13.72 3.41
C LEU A 173 1.63 14.50 4.23
N PHE A 174 0.68 13.82 4.88
CA PHE A 174 -0.30 14.48 5.75
C PHE A 174 0.33 15.11 6.99
N ARG A 175 1.39 14.53 7.56
CA ARG A 175 2.18 15.18 8.63
C ARG A 175 2.86 16.44 8.14
N TYR A 176 3.42 16.43 6.93
CA TYR A 176 3.96 17.63 6.33
C TYR A 176 2.88 18.69 6.12
N LEU A 177 1.70 18.32 5.64
CA LEU A 177 0.55 19.22 5.49
C LEU A 177 0.08 19.80 6.84
N ASP A 178 0.22 19.06 7.93
CA ASP A 178 -0.12 19.54 9.27
C ASP A 178 0.93 20.52 9.80
N ASN A 179 2.20 20.11 9.90
CA ASN A 179 3.23 20.82 10.66
C ASN A 179 4.21 21.67 9.81
N GLY A 180 4.26 21.44 8.49
CA GLY A 180 5.15 22.17 7.56
C GLY A 180 6.65 21.90 7.72
N LYS A 181 7.05 20.86 8.47
CA LYS A 181 8.47 20.58 8.76
C LYS A 181 9.20 20.07 7.52
N ARG A 182 10.17 20.84 7.02
CA ARG A 182 10.94 20.53 5.80
C ARG A 182 11.77 19.25 5.91
N ILE A 183 12.13 18.81 7.12
CA ILE A 183 12.86 17.55 7.34
C ILE A 183 12.08 16.33 6.81
N LEU A 184 10.75 16.43 6.70
CA LEU A 184 9.89 15.37 6.12
C LEU A 184 10.07 15.20 4.61
N LEU A 185 10.75 16.15 3.93
CA LEU A 185 11.06 16.00 2.51
C LEU A 185 11.95 14.79 2.26
N LEU A 186 12.96 14.54 3.10
CA LEU A 186 13.87 13.40 2.93
C LEU A 186 13.12 12.06 2.91
N PRO A 187 12.33 11.67 3.94
CA PRO A 187 11.57 10.42 3.87
C PRO A 187 10.53 10.41 2.76
N LEU A 188 9.92 11.55 2.39
CA LEU A 188 8.99 11.62 1.27
C LEU A 188 9.68 11.29 -0.06
N LEU A 189 10.90 11.79 -0.30
CA LEU A 189 11.67 11.48 -1.50
C LEU A 189 12.11 10.01 -1.54
N LEU A 190 12.57 9.47 -0.40
CA LEU A 190 12.94 8.05 -0.29
C LEU A 190 11.74 7.14 -0.60
N PHE A 191 10.58 7.41 0.00
CA PHE A 191 9.34 6.69 -0.33
C PHE A 191 8.92 6.86 -1.78
N ALA A 192 9.05 8.07 -2.36
CA ALA A 192 8.66 8.33 -3.75
C ALA A 192 9.51 7.51 -4.73
N VAL A 193 10.84 7.47 -4.54
CA VAL A 193 11.75 6.65 -5.35
C VAL A 193 11.43 5.17 -5.18
N PHE A 194 11.26 4.71 -3.95
CA PHE A 194 10.98 3.32 -3.64
C PHE A 194 9.63 2.85 -4.23
N LEU A 195 8.57 3.65 -4.04
CA LEU A 195 7.23 3.34 -4.57
C LEU A 195 7.19 3.35 -6.10
N GLY A 196 7.93 4.28 -6.75
CA GLY A 196 7.97 4.36 -8.21
C GLY A 196 8.49 3.09 -8.88
N GLY A 197 9.40 2.37 -8.22
CA GLY A 197 9.89 1.04 -8.67
C GLY A 197 9.13 -0.14 -8.09
N GLY A 198 7.96 0.09 -7.51
CA GLY A 198 7.15 -0.92 -6.82
C GLY A 198 5.94 -1.41 -7.60
N ASN A 199 4.91 -1.81 -6.84
CA ASN A 199 3.66 -2.32 -7.39
C ASN A 199 2.78 -1.20 -7.95
N TYR A 200 2.41 -1.27 -9.22
CA TYR A 200 1.59 -0.26 -9.88
C TYR A 200 0.15 -0.19 -9.37
N VAL A 201 -0.37 -1.25 -8.77
CA VAL A 201 -1.73 -1.30 -8.19
C VAL A 201 -1.86 -0.32 -7.04
N SER A 202 -0.91 -0.30 -6.10
CA SER A 202 -0.89 0.62 -4.97
C SER A 202 -0.30 2.00 -5.34
N LEU A 203 0.63 2.04 -6.29
CA LEU A 203 1.30 3.26 -6.73
C LEU A 203 0.33 4.23 -7.43
N LEU A 204 -0.50 3.75 -8.36
CA LEU A 204 -1.32 4.61 -9.20
C LEU A 204 -2.31 5.49 -8.39
N PRO A 205 -3.13 4.94 -7.45
CA PRO A 205 -3.98 5.79 -6.60
C PRO A 205 -3.17 6.73 -5.70
N CYS A 206 -2.00 6.30 -5.21
CA CYS A 206 -1.11 7.14 -4.42
C CYS A 206 -0.59 8.34 -5.22
N MET A 207 -0.17 8.10 -6.46
CA MET A 207 0.32 9.12 -7.39
C MET A 207 -0.79 10.13 -7.74
N LEU A 208 -1.99 9.64 -8.09
CA LEU A 208 -3.15 10.49 -8.37
C LEU A 208 -3.50 11.37 -7.16
N LEU A 209 -3.50 10.81 -5.96
CA LEU A 209 -3.78 11.57 -4.74
C LEU A 209 -2.68 12.61 -4.45
N SER A 210 -1.41 12.26 -4.59
CA SER A 210 -0.29 13.18 -4.39
C SER A 210 -0.31 14.37 -5.36
N VAL A 211 -0.58 14.10 -6.65
CA VAL A 211 -0.73 15.14 -7.68
C VAL A 211 -1.94 16.03 -7.38
N THR A 212 -3.09 15.44 -7.03
CA THR A 212 -4.30 16.20 -6.69
C THR A 212 -4.06 17.13 -5.49
N ILE A 213 -3.43 16.64 -4.43
CA ILE A 213 -3.06 17.46 -3.27
C ILE A 213 -2.16 18.63 -3.70
N THR A 214 -1.16 18.36 -4.53
CA THR A 214 -0.24 19.38 -5.05
C THR A 214 -0.99 20.45 -5.84
N LEU A 215 -1.86 20.05 -6.78
CA LEU A 215 -2.66 20.99 -7.59
C LEU A 215 -3.60 21.83 -6.73
N LEU A 216 -4.29 21.24 -5.77
CA LEU A 216 -5.17 21.97 -4.84
C LEU A 216 -4.38 23.02 -4.03
N LEU A 217 -3.17 22.68 -3.55
CA LEU A 217 -2.32 23.61 -2.83
C LEU A 217 -1.80 24.74 -3.73
N LEU A 218 -1.50 24.47 -5.00
CA LEU A 218 -1.11 25.48 -5.99
C LEU A 218 -2.25 26.44 -6.25
N LEU A 219 -3.46 25.94 -6.48
CA LEU A 219 -4.66 26.77 -6.67
C LEU A 219 -4.95 27.68 -5.45
N GLN A 220 -4.67 27.18 -4.25
CA GLN A 220 -4.80 27.93 -2.99
C GLN A 220 -3.58 28.85 -2.72
N LYS A 221 -2.59 28.91 -3.60
CA LYS A 221 -1.32 29.67 -3.42
C LYS A 221 -0.61 29.32 -2.09
N ASN A 222 -0.75 28.08 -1.64
CA ASN A 222 -0.17 27.61 -0.38
C ASN A 222 1.30 27.24 -0.59
N LYS A 223 2.21 27.80 0.25
CA LYS A 223 3.65 27.53 0.18
C LYS A 223 4.04 26.05 0.34
N LYS A 224 3.18 25.25 0.97
CA LYS A 224 3.40 23.79 1.09
C LYS A 224 3.34 23.08 -0.27
N ALA A 225 2.75 23.69 -1.29
CA ALA A 225 2.72 23.18 -2.66
C ALA A 225 4.12 22.87 -3.21
N TYR A 226 5.15 23.63 -2.80
CA TYR A 226 6.52 23.43 -3.28
C TYR A 226 7.07 22.04 -2.93
N ILE A 227 6.99 21.61 -1.66
CA ILE A 227 7.48 20.29 -1.24
C ILE A 227 6.59 19.17 -1.76
N CYS A 228 5.27 19.35 -1.74
CA CYS A 228 4.33 18.39 -2.33
C CYS A 228 4.59 18.22 -3.84
N GLY A 229 4.89 19.32 -4.54
CA GLY A 229 5.25 19.32 -5.97
C GLY A 229 6.53 18.54 -6.27
N ILE A 230 7.61 18.84 -5.53
CA ILE A 230 8.87 18.09 -5.67
C ILE A 230 8.63 16.60 -5.44
N THR A 231 7.92 16.24 -4.38
CA THR A 231 7.62 14.84 -4.06
C THR A 231 6.80 14.17 -5.16
N SER A 232 5.77 14.85 -5.68
CA SER A 232 4.94 14.32 -6.78
C SER A 232 5.73 14.15 -8.07
N VAL A 233 6.61 15.11 -8.40
CA VAL A 233 7.49 15.01 -9.58
C VAL A 233 8.46 13.85 -9.45
N VAL A 234 9.11 13.67 -8.29
CA VAL A 234 10.02 12.54 -8.06
C VAL A 234 9.26 11.22 -8.17
N LEU A 235 8.04 11.12 -7.61
CA LEU A 235 7.20 9.93 -7.71
C LEU A 235 6.85 9.61 -9.17
N LEU A 236 6.47 10.62 -9.98
CA LEU A 236 6.17 10.49 -11.40
C LEU A 236 7.40 10.07 -12.22
N LEU A 237 8.56 10.67 -11.96
CA LEU A 237 9.81 10.32 -12.65
C LEU A 237 10.25 8.89 -12.31
N SER A 238 10.17 8.50 -11.04
CA SER A 238 10.49 7.16 -10.59
C SER A 238 9.56 6.11 -11.20
N PHE A 239 8.26 6.42 -11.29
CA PHE A 239 7.30 5.59 -12.02
C PHE A 239 7.62 5.52 -13.51
N ALA A 240 7.95 6.66 -14.14
CA ALA A 240 8.30 6.68 -15.56
C ALA A 240 9.50 5.79 -15.85
N VAL A 241 10.57 5.87 -15.05
CA VAL A 241 11.73 4.96 -15.15
C VAL A 241 11.29 3.50 -15.10
N SER A 242 10.42 3.15 -14.16
CA SER A 242 9.89 1.78 -14.06
C SER A 242 9.03 1.39 -15.26
N ALA A 243 8.17 2.30 -15.75
CA ALA A 243 7.21 2.01 -16.81
C ALA A 243 7.85 1.85 -18.19
N ILE A 244 8.92 2.62 -18.50
CA ILE A 244 9.62 2.58 -19.80
C ILE A 244 10.63 1.45 -19.92
N ALA A 245 10.81 0.62 -18.90
CA ALA A 245 11.77 -0.48 -18.91
C ALA A 245 11.58 -1.39 -20.14
N PRO A 246 12.67 -1.75 -20.87
CA PRO A 246 12.58 -2.66 -22.01
C PRO A 246 11.92 -3.99 -21.66
N GLY A 247 12.20 -4.54 -20.48
CA GLY A 247 11.61 -5.78 -19.97
C GLY A 247 10.08 -5.76 -19.91
N ASN A 248 9.46 -4.61 -19.65
CA ASN A 248 8.01 -4.48 -19.70
C ASN A 248 7.46 -4.78 -21.11
N HIS A 249 8.16 -4.35 -22.17
CA HIS A 249 7.77 -4.64 -23.55
C HIS A 249 7.90 -6.13 -23.85
N VAL A 250 9.02 -6.75 -23.43
CA VAL A 250 9.26 -8.18 -23.58
C VAL A 250 8.13 -8.98 -22.90
N ARG A 251 7.90 -8.73 -21.62
CA ARG A 251 6.85 -9.40 -20.85
C ARG A 251 5.45 -9.21 -21.44
N GLN A 252 5.14 -8.00 -21.91
CA GLN A 252 3.83 -7.67 -22.45
C GLN A 252 3.61 -8.16 -23.88
N SER A 253 4.66 -8.59 -24.62
CA SER A 253 4.52 -9.09 -25.99
C SER A 253 3.61 -10.33 -26.06
N GLY A 254 3.59 -11.16 -25.01
CA GLY A 254 2.70 -12.31 -24.88
C GLY A 254 1.34 -12.01 -24.21
N MET A 255 1.02 -10.74 -23.90
CA MET A 255 -0.20 -10.38 -23.19
C MET A 255 -1.20 -9.65 -24.08
N TRP A 256 -2.49 -9.78 -23.74
CA TRP A 256 -3.57 -9.15 -24.51
C TRP A 256 -3.83 -7.73 -24.08
N LYS A 257 -3.05 -6.79 -24.58
CA LYS A 257 -3.20 -5.35 -24.30
C LYS A 257 -4.50 -4.76 -24.86
N ILE A 258 -5.05 -3.79 -24.14
CA ILE A 258 -6.14 -2.94 -24.66
C ILE A 258 -5.75 -1.47 -24.58
N PRO A 259 -6.37 -0.59 -25.40
CA PRO A 259 -6.16 0.85 -25.30
C PRO A 259 -6.48 1.40 -23.92
N ALA A 260 -5.73 2.39 -23.44
CA ALA A 260 -5.85 2.97 -22.12
C ALA A 260 -7.28 3.41 -21.77
N TRP A 261 -7.99 4.04 -22.71
CA TRP A 261 -9.38 4.47 -22.48
C TRP A 261 -10.35 3.29 -22.23
N LYS A 262 -10.12 2.15 -22.94
CA LYS A 262 -10.91 0.91 -22.69
C LYS A 262 -10.57 0.32 -21.30
N ALA A 263 -9.30 0.36 -20.91
CA ALA A 263 -8.89 -0.07 -19.57
C ALA A 263 -9.58 0.77 -18.48
N ILE A 264 -9.58 2.10 -18.62
CA ILE A 264 -10.28 3.01 -17.70
C ILE A 264 -11.78 2.69 -17.63
N ALA A 265 -12.46 2.55 -18.77
CA ALA A 265 -13.88 2.21 -18.80
C ALA A 265 -14.16 0.87 -18.10
N LYS A 266 -13.33 -0.16 -18.35
CA LYS A 266 -13.44 -1.46 -17.67
C LYS A 266 -13.22 -1.35 -16.17
N CYS A 267 -12.24 -0.55 -15.72
CA CYS A 267 -11.99 -0.32 -14.30
C CYS A 267 -13.20 0.30 -13.60
N LEU A 268 -13.83 1.31 -14.22
CA LEU A 268 -15.04 1.93 -13.68
C LEU A 268 -16.19 0.93 -13.56
N LEU A 269 -16.41 0.10 -14.58
CA LEU A 269 -17.47 -0.93 -14.52
C LEU A 269 -17.12 -2.04 -13.50
N GLN A 270 -15.88 -2.49 -13.48
CA GLN A 270 -15.46 -3.52 -12.53
C GLN A 270 -15.46 -3.03 -11.09
N GLY A 271 -15.14 -1.74 -10.86
CA GLY A 271 -15.22 -1.11 -9.54
C GLY A 271 -16.62 -1.22 -8.93
N ILE A 272 -17.69 -1.10 -9.73
CA ILE A 272 -19.07 -1.32 -9.26
C ILE A 272 -19.22 -2.77 -8.75
N ARG A 273 -18.77 -3.75 -9.54
CA ARG A 273 -18.83 -5.16 -9.14
C ARG A 273 -18.04 -5.44 -7.87
N TYR A 274 -16.82 -4.90 -7.75
CA TYR A 274 -15.98 -5.04 -6.56
C TYR A 274 -16.62 -4.39 -5.33
N THR A 275 -17.25 -3.23 -5.48
CA THR A 275 -17.96 -2.58 -4.38
C THR A 275 -19.01 -3.51 -3.78
N PHE A 276 -19.78 -4.22 -4.61
CA PHE A 276 -20.78 -5.16 -4.11
C PHE A 276 -20.20 -6.50 -3.66
N ALA A 277 -19.20 -7.03 -4.38
CA ALA A 277 -18.62 -8.33 -4.07
C ALA A 277 -17.81 -8.31 -2.76
N TRP A 278 -17.09 -7.22 -2.49
CA TRP A 278 -16.23 -7.10 -1.31
C TRP A 278 -16.91 -6.46 -0.10
N THR A 279 -18.09 -5.83 -0.28
CA THR A 279 -18.88 -5.31 0.84
C THR A 279 -19.62 -6.46 1.52
N GLY A 280 -18.89 -7.28 2.25
CA GLY A 280 -19.45 -8.35 3.07
C GLY A 280 -20.05 -7.84 4.38
N LEU A 281 -20.72 -8.74 5.12
CA LEU A 281 -21.37 -8.46 6.40
C LEU A 281 -20.43 -7.73 7.40
N TRP A 282 -19.17 -8.13 7.47
CA TRP A 282 -18.20 -7.54 8.41
C TRP A 282 -17.92 -6.07 8.13
N TRP A 283 -17.86 -5.67 6.85
CA TRP A 283 -17.69 -4.26 6.46
C TRP A 283 -18.93 -3.43 6.80
N VAL A 284 -20.13 -3.99 6.59
CA VAL A 284 -21.39 -3.33 6.97
C VAL A 284 -21.48 -3.14 8.48
N LEU A 285 -21.18 -4.17 9.27
CA LEU A 285 -21.17 -4.09 10.73
C LEU A 285 -20.15 -3.07 11.23
N ALA A 286 -18.95 -3.03 10.65
CA ALA A 286 -17.95 -2.04 11.01
C ALA A 286 -18.39 -0.62 10.64
N ALA A 287 -19.00 -0.42 9.48
CA ALA A 287 -19.54 0.88 9.08
C ALA A 287 -20.62 1.36 10.05
N LEU A 288 -21.54 0.49 10.46
CA LEU A 288 -22.57 0.79 11.46
C LEU A 288 -21.95 1.12 12.83
N LEU A 289 -20.92 0.37 13.26
CA LEU A 289 -20.20 0.60 14.51
C LEU A 289 -19.46 1.93 14.53
N LEU A 290 -18.91 2.34 13.37
CA LEU A 290 -18.17 3.60 13.22
C LEU A 290 -19.07 4.79 12.87
N LEU A 291 -20.31 4.55 12.49
CA LEU A 291 -21.25 5.60 12.08
C LEU A 291 -21.38 6.75 13.11
N PRO A 292 -21.48 6.50 14.44
CA PRO A 292 -21.54 7.59 15.41
C PRO A 292 -20.28 8.46 15.45
N VAL A 293 -19.11 7.87 15.17
CA VAL A 293 -17.85 8.61 15.08
C VAL A 293 -17.85 9.52 13.87
N PHE A 294 -18.23 9.00 12.70
CA PHE A 294 -18.30 9.78 11.45
C PHE A 294 -19.37 10.87 11.51
N LEU A 295 -20.56 10.59 12.02
CA LEU A 295 -21.61 11.59 12.17
C LEU A 295 -21.16 12.76 13.07
N ARG A 296 -20.48 12.48 14.16
CA ARG A 296 -19.93 13.52 15.05
C ARG A 296 -18.84 14.35 14.36
N ILE A 297 -17.97 13.72 13.57
CA ILE A 297 -16.95 14.42 12.78
C ILE A 297 -17.62 15.33 11.75
N LEU A 298 -18.65 14.84 11.06
CA LEU A 298 -19.43 15.60 10.10
C LEU A 298 -20.11 16.83 10.73
N GLN A 299 -20.70 16.68 11.91
CA GLN A 299 -21.36 17.79 12.64
C GLN A 299 -20.38 18.89 13.07
N LYS A 300 -19.12 18.55 13.32
CA LYS A 300 -18.11 19.51 13.79
C LYS A 300 -17.44 20.30 12.66
N LYS A 301 -17.60 19.91 11.40
CA LYS A 301 -16.90 20.51 10.28
C LYS A 301 -17.84 21.25 9.33
N ASN A 302 -17.78 22.58 9.40
CA ASN A 302 -18.22 23.48 8.33
C ASN A 302 -17.05 23.71 7.36
N GLY A 303 -16.85 22.83 6.38
CA GLY A 303 -15.71 22.99 5.45
C GLY A 303 -16.04 22.53 4.03
N ALA A 304 -15.32 23.09 3.07
CA ALA A 304 -15.44 22.77 1.64
C ALA A 304 -15.37 21.26 1.33
N PHE A 305 -14.74 20.47 2.19
CA PHE A 305 -14.67 19.01 2.09
C PHE A 305 -16.05 18.35 2.11
N PHE A 306 -16.99 18.88 2.91
CA PHE A 306 -18.35 18.34 3.02
C PHE A 306 -19.39 19.14 2.20
N SER A 307 -18.99 20.26 1.61
CA SER A 307 -19.88 21.05 0.73
C SER A 307 -20.11 20.40 -0.64
N HIS A 308 -19.23 19.46 -1.05
CA HIS A 308 -19.32 18.76 -2.33
C HIS A 308 -19.23 17.23 -2.19
N PRO A 309 -20.18 16.58 -1.48
CA PRO A 309 -20.07 15.15 -1.16
C PRO A 309 -20.04 14.26 -2.40
N ILE A 310 -20.78 14.60 -3.45
CA ILE A 310 -20.81 13.84 -4.73
C ILE A 310 -19.43 13.87 -5.40
N LEU A 311 -18.77 15.04 -5.43
CA LEU A 311 -17.44 15.18 -6.02
C LEU A 311 -16.42 14.34 -5.26
N PHE A 312 -16.45 14.38 -3.91
CA PHE A 312 -15.54 13.58 -3.09
C PHE A 312 -15.78 12.08 -3.21
N THR A 313 -17.05 11.66 -3.23
CA THR A 313 -17.40 10.24 -3.42
C THR A 313 -16.95 9.77 -4.80
N GLY A 314 -17.21 10.56 -5.84
CA GLY A 314 -16.77 10.26 -7.21
C GLY A 314 -15.24 10.18 -7.33
N TYR A 315 -14.51 11.10 -6.67
CA TYR A 315 -13.06 11.07 -6.65
C TYR A 315 -12.51 9.85 -5.90
N ALA A 316 -13.06 9.53 -4.71
CA ALA A 316 -12.68 8.33 -3.96
C ALA A 316 -12.95 7.04 -4.75
N TYR A 317 -14.09 6.98 -5.45
CA TYR A 317 -14.41 5.88 -6.36
C TYR A 317 -13.42 5.79 -7.52
N GLY A 318 -13.03 6.93 -8.11
CA GLY A 318 -12.00 6.98 -9.15
C GLY A 318 -10.63 6.48 -8.66
N LEU A 319 -10.21 6.85 -7.44
CA LEU A 319 -9.00 6.31 -6.82
C LEU A 319 -9.08 4.80 -6.61
N PHE A 320 -10.20 4.30 -6.10
CA PHE A 320 -10.44 2.86 -5.95
C PHE A 320 -10.35 2.13 -7.28
N CYS A 321 -11.05 2.60 -8.32
CA CYS A 321 -11.00 2.01 -9.65
C CYS A 321 -9.60 2.04 -10.26
N SER A 322 -8.80 3.08 -9.98
CA SER A 322 -7.45 3.22 -10.54
C SER A 322 -6.51 2.09 -10.17
N MET A 323 -6.74 1.40 -9.05
CA MET A 323 -5.95 0.24 -8.62
C MET A 323 -5.95 -0.90 -9.65
N SER A 324 -7.06 -1.13 -10.34
CA SER A 324 -7.19 -2.18 -11.36
C SER A 324 -6.75 -1.75 -12.77
N CYS A 325 -6.50 -0.45 -13.01
CA CYS A 325 -6.10 0.05 -14.32
C CYS A 325 -4.85 -0.62 -14.92
N PRO A 326 -3.75 -0.83 -14.16
CA PRO A 326 -2.57 -1.50 -14.70
C PRO A 326 -2.86 -2.91 -15.20
N LEU A 327 -3.70 -3.65 -14.50
CA LEU A 327 -4.08 -5.02 -14.84
C LEU A 327 -4.92 -5.07 -16.12
N PHE A 328 -5.95 -4.25 -16.22
CA PHE A 328 -6.76 -4.18 -17.45
C PHE A 328 -5.96 -3.68 -18.64
N TYR A 329 -5.08 -2.70 -18.45
CA TYR A 329 -4.24 -2.18 -19.54
C TYR A 329 -3.32 -3.24 -20.11
N THR A 330 -2.67 -4.04 -19.24
CA THR A 330 -1.65 -5.00 -19.66
C THR A 330 -2.23 -6.37 -20.05
N MET A 331 -3.23 -6.86 -19.36
CA MET A 331 -3.74 -8.24 -19.48
C MET A 331 -5.20 -8.32 -19.93
N ASN A 332 -5.89 -7.20 -20.07
CA ASN A 332 -7.34 -7.15 -20.35
C ASN A 332 -8.19 -7.98 -19.37
N SER A 333 -7.70 -8.20 -18.18
CA SER A 333 -8.35 -8.97 -17.12
C SER A 333 -8.10 -8.36 -15.75
N THR A 334 -8.75 -8.89 -14.72
CA THR A 334 -8.52 -8.50 -13.32
C THR A 334 -7.20 -9.01 -12.75
N GLY A 335 -6.47 -9.81 -13.53
CA GLY A 335 -5.27 -10.48 -13.05
C GLY A 335 -5.57 -11.71 -12.18
N PRO A 336 -4.54 -12.35 -11.62
CA PRO A 336 -4.71 -13.41 -10.63
C PRO A 336 -5.37 -12.83 -9.36
N GLY A 337 -6.13 -13.66 -8.63
CA GLY A 337 -6.89 -13.26 -7.44
C GLY A 337 -6.07 -12.43 -6.44
N ARG A 338 -4.80 -12.79 -6.22
CA ARG A 338 -3.85 -12.06 -5.36
C ARG A 338 -3.59 -10.60 -5.75
N ALA A 339 -3.87 -10.21 -6.98
CA ALA A 339 -3.67 -8.82 -7.44
C ALA A 339 -4.85 -7.91 -7.10
N VAL A 340 -5.97 -8.50 -6.69
CA VAL A 340 -7.22 -7.78 -6.36
C VAL A 340 -7.74 -8.10 -4.95
N ALA A 341 -7.11 -9.03 -4.25
CA ALA A 341 -7.35 -9.30 -2.83
C ALA A 341 -6.54 -8.34 -1.97
#